data_caf32d95b1f65741a79f8aa60d53be59
#
_entry.id   caf32d95b1f65741a79f8aa60d53be59
#
_cell.length_a   1.000
_cell.length_b   1.000
_cell.length_c   1.000
_cell.angle_alpha   90.00
_cell.angle_beta   90.00
_cell.angle_gamma   90.00
#
_symmetry.space_group_name_H-M   'P 1'
#
loop_
_entity.id
_entity.type
_entity.pdbx_description
1 polymer ?
#
loop_
_entity_poly.entity_id
_entity_poly.type
_entity_poly.pdbx_seq_one_letter_code
_entity_poly.pdbx_strand_id
1 'polypeptide(L)' 'MNGSLDKPHMEARAVKLKNELYARCERHELTEQECRGADEYLNKVMDVIQEYAY' A
#
# COMPACT_ATOMS: atom_id res chain seq x y z
N MET A 1 -19.11 -7.64 11.76
CA MET A 1 -18.63 -7.14 11.37
C MET A 1 -18.80 -6.51 10.75
N ASN A 2 -19.01 -6.16 10.86
CA ASN A 2 -19.05 -5.68 10.16
C ASN A 2 -18.21 -5.50 9.42
N GLY A 3 -17.75 -5.82 9.40
CA GLY A 3 -16.67 -5.98 8.52
C GLY A 3 -16.59 -5.07 7.36
N SER A 4 -17.24 -4.07 7.35
CA SER A 4 -17.19 -3.19 6.19
C SER A 4 -15.86 -2.45 6.21
N LEU A 5 -15.11 -2.65 5.13
CA LEU A 5 -13.88 -1.92 4.90
C LEU A 5 -14.25 -0.66 4.15
N ASP A 6 -14.44 0.42 4.88
CA ASP A 6 -14.71 1.69 4.24
C ASP A 6 -13.41 2.29 3.71
N LYS A 7 -13.55 3.35 2.95
CA LYS A 7 -12.41 3.97 2.28
C LYS A 7 -11.28 4.37 3.23
N PRO A 8 -11.55 5.10 4.34
CA PRO A 8 -10.46 5.46 5.25
C PRO A 8 -9.75 4.25 5.84
N HIS A 9 -10.48 3.19 6.09
CA HIS A 9 -9.89 1.98 6.65
C HIS A 9 -8.96 1.31 5.66
N MET A 10 -9.39 1.21 4.41
CA MET A 10 -8.57 0.59 3.36
C MET A 10 -7.35 1.45 3.03
N GLU A 11 -7.52 2.76 3.03
CA GLU A 11 -6.39 3.67 2.81
C GLU A 11 -5.35 3.53 3.92
N ALA A 12 -5.80 3.41 5.16
CA ALA A 12 -4.88 3.25 6.28
C ALA A 12 -4.09 1.95 6.15
N ARG A 13 -4.72 0.89 5.71
CA ARG A 13 -4.03 -0.38 5.52
C ARG A 13 -3.02 -0.30 4.37
N ALA A 14 -3.37 0.38 3.30
CA ALA A 14 -2.45 0.56 2.18
C ALA A 14 -1.24 1.39 2.59
N VAL A 15 -1.45 2.43 3.37
CA VAL A 15 -0.35 3.26 3.89
C VAL A 15 0.56 2.43 4.79
N LYS A 16 -0.03 1.57 5.62
CA LYS A 16 0.76 0.70 6.48
C LYS A 16 1.65 -0.23 5.65
N LEU A 17 1.11 -0.77 4.57
CA LEU A 17 1.89 -1.63 3.68
C LEU A 17 3.02 -0.85 3.02
N LYS A 18 2.78 0.38 2.64
CA LYS A 18 3.83 1.22 2.05
C LYS A 18 4.93 1.50 3.06
N ASN A 19 4.57 1.76 4.30
CA ASN A 19 5.57 2.00 5.34
C ASN A 19 6.42 0.76 5.59
N GLU A 20 5.79 -0.42 5.57
CA GLU A 20 6.53 -1.68 5.71
C GLU A 20 7.48 -1.88 4.53
N LEU A 21 7.01 -1.57 3.34
CA LEU A 21 7.84 -1.66 2.14
C LEU A 21 9.06 -0.77 2.24
N TYR A 22 8.84 0.49 2.64
CA TYR A 22 9.96 1.44 2.77
C TYR A 22 10.97 0.99 3.80
N ALA A 23 10.50 0.42 4.92
CA ALA A 23 11.40 -0.08 5.95
C ALA A 23 12.27 -1.23 5.41
N ARG A 24 11.67 -2.12 4.62
CA ARG A 24 12.43 -3.22 4.02
C ARG A 24 13.43 -2.72 3.00
N CYS A 25 13.04 -1.71 2.24
CA CYS A 25 13.95 -1.10 1.27
C CYS A 25 15.15 -0.47 1.95
N GLU A 26 14.91 0.22 3.06
CA GLU A 26 16.00 0.84 3.83
C GLU A 26 16.97 -0.18 4.39
N ARG A 27 16.46 -1.35 4.74
CA ARG A 27 17.30 -2.42 5.28
C ARG A 27 17.96 -3.24 4.18
N HIS A 28 17.76 -2.86 2.93
CA HIS A 28 18.31 -3.55 1.76
C HIS A 28 17.85 -5.00 1.66
N GLU A 29 16.64 -5.27 2.13
CA GLU A 29 16.05 -6.61 1.99
C GLU A 29 15.51 -6.84 0.58
N LEU A 30 15.28 -5.77 -0.16
CA LEU A 30 14.77 -5.82 -1.51
C LEU A 30 15.70 -5.05 -2.44
N THR A 31 15.71 -5.45 -3.71
CA THR A 31 16.48 -4.70 -4.69
C THR A 31 15.78 -3.38 -5.00
N GLU A 32 16.52 -2.45 -5.58
CA GLU A 32 15.95 -1.18 -6.00
C GLU A 32 14.78 -1.37 -6.95
N GLN A 33 14.92 -2.31 -7.86
CA GLN A 33 13.87 -2.60 -8.83
C GLN A 33 12.63 -3.16 -8.14
N GLU A 34 12.82 -4.05 -7.18
CA GLU A 34 11.70 -4.60 -6.41
C GLU A 34 11.00 -3.53 -5.61
N CYS A 35 11.77 -2.63 -4.99
CA CYS A 35 11.19 -1.52 -4.23
C CYS A 35 10.35 -0.62 -5.10
N ARG A 36 10.85 -0.30 -6.27
CA ARG A 36 10.14 0.58 -7.20
C ARG A 36 8.87 -0.08 -7.73
N GLY A 37 8.96 -1.35 -8.10
CA GLY A 37 7.80 -2.07 -8.61
C GLY A 37 6.71 -2.20 -7.57
N ALA A 38 7.09 -2.52 -6.32
CA ALA A 38 6.13 -2.67 -5.24
C ALA A 38 5.47 -1.33 -4.92
N ASP A 39 6.23 -0.24 -4.92
CA ASP A 39 5.68 1.08 -4.65
C ASP A 39 4.68 1.48 -5.74
N GLU A 40 5.01 1.24 -6.99
CA GLU A 40 4.09 1.52 -8.09
C GLU A 40 2.79 0.73 -7.94
N TYR A 41 2.91 -0.53 -7.56
CA TYR A 41 1.75 -1.39 -7.42
C TYR A 41 0.86 -0.89 -6.28
N LEU A 42 1.45 -0.52 -5.15
CA LEU A 42 0.69 0.00 -4.03
C LEU A 42 0.00 1.31 -4.36
N ASN A 43 0.66 2.15 -5.17
CA ASN A 43 0.03 3.39 -5.62
C ASN A 43 -1.20 3.09 -6.48
N LYS A 44 -1.14 2.08 -7.33
CA LYS A 44 -2.29 1.67 -8.13
C LYS A 44 -3.42 1.14 -7.25
N VAL A 45 -3.07 0.40 -6.22
CA VAL A 45 -4.06 -0.10 -5.27
C VAL A 45 -4.75 1.07 -4.57
N MET A 46 -3.99 2.08 -4.16
CA MET A 46 -4.58 3.25 -3.53
C MET A 46 -5.50 4.01 -4.49
N ASP A 47 -5.13 4.10 -5.75
CA ASP A 47 -6.00 4.73 -6.75
C ASP A 47 -7.32 3.98 -6.88
N VAL A 48 -7.26 2.65 -6.87
CA VAL A 48 -8.47 1.83 -6.94
C VAL A 48 -9.36 2.08 -5.72
N ILE A 49 -8.75 2.16 -4.55
CA ILE A 49 -9.50 2.43 -3.32
C ILE A 49 -10.20 3.79 -3.43
N GLN A 50 -9.50 4.80 -3.89
CA GLN A 50 -10.06 6.14 -4.01
C GLN A 50 -11.18 6.20 -5.05
N GLU A 51 -11.09 5.37 -6.07
CA GLU A 51 -12.03 5.39 -7.17
C GLU A 51 -13.31 4.61 -6.86
N TYR A 52 -13.19 3.49 -6.15
CA TYR A 52 -14.30 2.55 -5.98
C TYR A 52 -14.80 2.40 -4.56
N ALA A 53 -14.06 2.87 -3.55
CA ALA A 53 -14.48 2.74 -2.16
C ALA A 53 -15.16 4.00 -1.68
N TYR A 54 -16.02 3.84 -0.67
CA TYR A 54 -16.74 4.95 -0.07
C TYR A 54 -16.28 5.25 1.33
#